data_d8c6902cb81ad8a239e8f0531c874502
#
_entry.id   d8c6902cb81ad8a239e8f0531c874502
#
_cell.length_a   1.000
_cell.length_b   1.000
_cell.length_c   1.000
_cell.angle_alpha   90.00
_cell.angle_beta   90.00
_cell.angle_gamma   90.00
#
_symmetry.space_group_name_H-M   'P 1'
#
loop_
_entity.id
_entity.type
_entity.pdbx_description
1 polymer ?
#
loop_
_entity_poly.entity_id
_entity_poly.type
_entity_poly.pdbx_seq_one_letter_code
_entity_poly.pdbx_strand_id
1 'polypeptide(L)'
;MKKVLRFLSGILIAILVVPPIWALASYFSGYQIYRDINYGEKDANVMDVYIPREAQKRESNGVILFIHGGSWSGRDKADETIRCRMLASKGYIVANVNYTLWSEESADTYHVLQVLDELDAALLCVKEFADQKGINVDKAATVGYSAGAHLAMLYAYSRGDTAPMEIVFAASMAGPADISPAAWGEDMTIRVARRLTGEELSPEMLRSGEADALLASISPVSFIDENTPPTLMMHGGKDTVVPPANADSLVEKFTTNAVPYDYVRLKNSDHSLLQNPIKHAKFYGMLFEYCEKYFGK
;
A
#
# COMPACT_ATOMS: atom_id res chain seq x y z
N MET A 1 42.54 26.24 -34.14
CA MET A 1 42.05 26.96 -32.93
C MET A 1 40.62 27.50 -33.08
N LYS A 2 40.25 28.24 -34.10
CA LYS A 2 38.88 28.81 -34.25
C LYS A 2 37.73 27.79 -34.37
N LYS A 3 37.97 26.60 -34.96
CA LYS A 3 36.92 25.51 -35.05
C LYS A 3 36.73 24.79 -33.73
N VAL A 4 37.76 24.59 -32.92
CA VAL A 4 37.65 23.95 -31.59
C VAL A 4 36.92 24.88 -30.60
N LEU A 5 37.19 26.19 -30.67
CA LEU A 5 36.53 27.19 -29.82
C LEU A 5 35.00 27.27 -30.11
N ARG A 6 34.61 27.13 -31.40
CA ARG A 6 33.18 27.10 -31.76
C ARG A 6 32.47 25.81 -31.30
N PHE A 7 33.16 24.69 -31.28
CA PHE A 7 32.65 23.44 -30.78
C PHE A 7 32.45 23.44 -29.26
N LEU A 8 33.45 23.98 -28.54
CA LEU A 8 33.38 24.14 -27.08
C LEU A 8 32.31 25.17 -26.65
N SER A 9 32.11 26.26 -27.40
CA SER A 9 31.05 27.23 -27.11
C SER A 9 29.67 26.65 -27.39
N GLY A 10 29.50 25.80 -28.40
CA GLY A 10 28.23 25.09 -28.67
C GLY A 10 27.87 24.08 -27.57
N ILE A 11 28.86 23.36 -27.04
CA ILE A 11 28.65 22.43 -25.93
C ILE A 11 28.35 23.20 -24.63
N LEU A 12 29.03 24.31 -24.37
CA LEU A 12 28.76 25.13 -23.17
C LEU A 12 27.37 25.78 -23.21
N ILE A 13 26.90 26.21 -24.38
CA ILE A 13 25.55 26.78 -24.57
C ILE A 13 24.49 25.69 -24.42
N ALA A 14 24.76 24.46 -24.91
CA ALA A 14 23.83 23.33 -24.73
C ALA A 14 23.69 22.91 -23.26
N ILE A 15 24.77 23.00 -22.47
CA ILE A 15 24.71 22.70 -21.02
C ILE A 15 23.98 23.80 -20.23
N LEU A 16 23.98 25.04 -20.70
CA LEU A 16 23.34 26.19 -20.01
C LEU A 16 21.87 26.39 -20.39
N VAL A 17 21.41 25.82 -21.49
CA VAL A 17 20.05 26.11 -22.04
C VAL A 17 19.09 24.93 -21.96
N VAL A 18 19.57 23.71 -21.77
CA VAL A 18 18.69 22.54 -21.61
C VAL A 18 18.70 22.15 -20.14
N PRO A 19 17.66 22.51 -19.37
CA PRO A 19 17.50 21.92 -18.04
C PRO A 19 17.52 20.39 -18.18
N PRO A 20 18.13 19.67 -17.24
CA PRO A 20 18.21 18.21 -17.34
C PRO A 20 16.80 17.66 -17.59
N ILE A 21 16.69 16.72 -18.53
CA ILE A 21 15.43 16.15 -19.01
C ILE A 21 14.53 15.69 -17.85
N TRP A 22 15.12 15.22 -16.75
CA TRP A 22 14.38 14.88 -15.54
C TRP A 22 13.72 16.09 -14.86
N ALA A 23 14.31 17.29 -14.90
CA ALA A 23 13.73 18.50 -14.34
C ALA A 23 12.56 19.02 -15.20
N LEU A 24 12.65 18.88 -16.53
CA LEU A 24 11.54 19.15 -17.45
C LEU A 24 10.41 18.13 -17.25
N ALA A 25 10.72 16.83 -17.12
CA ALA A 25 9.75 15.80 -16.89
C ALA A 25 8.98 16.03 -15.57
N SER A 26 9.67 16.46 -14.50
CA SER A 26 9.02 16.81 -13.22
C SER A 26 8.18 18.09 -13.33
N TYR A 27 8.57 19.06 -14.15
CA TYR A 27 7.80 20.28 -14.39
C TYR A 27 6.46 19.97 -15.08
N PHE A 28 6.46 19.05 -16.05
CA PHE A 28 5.25 18.65 -16.78
C PHE A 28 4.42 17.58 -16.04
N SER A 29 4.94 16.92 -15.00
CA SER A 29 4.22 15.86 -14.29
C SER A 29 3.09 16.36 -13.38
N GLY A 30 3.02 17.67 -13.09
CA GLY A 30 2.02 18.23 -12.18
C GLY A 30 2.23 17.90 -10.69
N TYR A 31 3.29 17.16 -10.34
CA TYR A 31 3.67 16.80 -8.97
C TYR A 31 5.19 16.81 -8.77
N GLN A 32 5.62 16.83 -7.53
CA GLN A 32 7.01 16.70 -7.10
C GLN A 32 7.21 15.38 -6.36
N ILE A 33 8.39 14.78 -6.48
CA ILE A 33 8.77 13.54 -5.77
C ILE A 33 9.89 13.88 -4.80
N TYR A 34 9.69 13.52 -3.54
CA TYR A 34 10.69 13.54 -2.49
C TYR A 34 11.03 12.10 -2.16
N ARG A 35 12.29 11.71 -2.39
CA ARG A 35 12.73 10.32 -2.30
C ARG A 35 13.43 10.04 -1.00
N ASP A 36 13.31 8.78 -0.57
CA ASP A 36 14.07 8.20 0.55
C ASP A 36 13.97 9.04 1.83
N ILE A 37 12.74 9.55 2.11
CA ILE A 37 12.46 10.22 3.38
C ILE A 37 12.48 9.15 4.45
N ASN A 38 13.38 9.29 5.43
CA ASN A 38 13.44 8.42 6.59
C ASN A 38 12.27 8.76 7.52
N TYR A 39 11.53 7.74 7.96
CA TYR A 39 10.40 7.89 8.86
C TYR A 39 10.53 7.08 10.17
N GLY A 40 11.67 6.40 10.38
CA GLY A 40 11.91 5.58 11.57
C GLY A 40 13.39 5.24 11.74
N GLU A 41 13.69 4.36 12.69
CA GLU A 41 15.06 4.05 13.10
C GLU A 41 15.72 2.93 12.27
N LYS A 42 14.92 2.12 11.56
CA LYS A 42 15.43 0.99 10.79
C LYS A 42 15.79 1.43 9.37
N ASP A 43 16.77 0.79 8.76
CA ASP A 43 17.17 1.05 7.36
C ASP A 43 16.00 0.88 6.37
N ALA A 44 15.06 0.00 6.67
CA ALA A 44 13.86 -0.21 5.87
C ALA A 44 12.83 0.93 6.01
N ASN A 45 12.94 1.78 7.04
CA ASN A 45 11.95 2.84 7.31
C ASN A 45 12.17 4.07 6.41
N VAL A 46 12.06 3.87 5.11
CA VAL A 46 12.17 4.93 4.10
C VAL A 46 10.96 4.94 3.18
N MET A 47 10.56 6.13 2.74
CA MET A 47 9.43 6.32 1.83
C MET A 47 9.73 7.34 0.74
N ASP A 48 9.02 7.24 -0.39
CA ASP A 48 8.95 8.30 -1.40
C ASP A 48 7.62 9.04 -1.25
N VAL A 49 7.66 10.36 -1.14
CA VAL A 49 6.46 11.20 -1.06
C VAL A 49 6.26 11.96 -2.35
N TYR A 50 5.08 11.79 -2.94
CA TYR A 50 4.65 12.45 -4.18
C TYR A 50 3.66 13.54 -3.80
N ILE A 51 3.99 14.80 -4.07
CA ILE A 51 3.12 15.95 -3.74
C ILE A 51 2.68 16.67 -5.01
N PRO A 52 1.37 16.69 -5.32
CA PRO A 52 0.83 17.48 -6.41
C PRO A 52 1.07 18.97 -6.18
N ARG A 53 1.39 19.73 -7.24
CA ARG A 53 1.64 21.18 -7.15
C ARG A 53 0.44 21.98 -6.65
N GLU A 54 -0.77 21.46 -6.89
CA GLU A 54 -2.02 22.10 -6.46
C GLU A 54 -2.38 21.78 -4.99
N ALA A 55 -1.65 20.89 -4.31
CA ALA A 55 -1.96 20.48 -2.94
C ALA A 55 -1.97 21.67 -1.95
N GLN A 56 -1.04 22.63 -2.11
CA GLN A 56 -0.97 23.84 -1.28
C GLN A 56 -2.18 24.78 -1.44
N LYS A 57 -2.95 24.65 -2.52
CA LYS A 57 -4.11 25.53 -2.80
C LYS A 57 -5.42 24.98 -2.23
N ARG A 58 -5.39 23.79 -1.65
CA ARG A 58 -6.56 23.11 -1.10
C ARG A 58 -6.63 23.33 0.40
N GLU A 59 -7.84 23.44 0.93
CA GLU A 59 -8.07 23.56 2.38
C GLU A 59 -7.63 22.32 3.15
N SER A 60 -7.86 21.14 2.55
CA SER A 60 -7.38 19.85 3.05
C SER A 60 -7.02 18.91 1.90
N ASN A 61 -6.15 17.96 2.19
CA ASN A 61 -5.74 16.92 1.28
C ASN A 61 -5.79 15.55 1.98
N GLY A 62 -6.12 14.50 1.21
CA GLY A 62 -5.93 13.13 1.66
C GLY A 62 -4.57 12.58 1.21
N VAL A 63 -4.02 11.68 2.01
CA VAL A 63 -2.79 10.94 1.72
C VAL A 63 -3.12 9.50 1.37
N ILE A 64 -2.57 8.98 0.29
CA ILE A 64 -2.58 7.55 -0.03
C ILE A 64 -1.29 6.95 0.49
N LEU A 65 -1.38 6.12 1.54
CA LEU A 65 -0.28 5.29 2.02
C LEU A 65 -0.23 4.04 1.14
N PHE A 66 0.74 3.98 0.23
CA PHE A 66 0.88 2.86 -0.71
C PHE A 66 1.93 1.86 -0.19
N ILE A 67 1.52 0.58 -0.03
CA ILE A 67 2.30 -0.46 0.60
C ILE A 67 2.60 -1.56 -0.43
N HIS A 68 3.88 -1.82 -0.69
CA HIS A 68 4.30 -2.81 -1.69
C HIS A 68 4.05 -4.25 -1.26
N GLY A 69 3.89 -5.13 -2.24
CA GLY A 69 3.82 -6.58 -2.04
C GLY A 69 5.18 -7.22 -1.80
N GLY A 70 5.25 -8.57 -1.92
CA GLY A 70 6.51 -9.31 -1.81
C GLY A 70 6.52 -10.35 -0.69
N SER A 71 5.36 -10.89 -0.34
CA SER A 71 5.23 -11.96 0.67
C SER A 71 5.85 -11.60 2.02
N TRP A 72 5.85 -10.32 2.39
CA TRP A 72 6.45 -9.73 3.61
C TRP A 72 7.96 -9.94 3.75
N SER A 73 8.63 -10.52 2.75
CA SER A 73 10.04 -10.94 2.80
C SER A 73 10.89 -10.44 1.64
N GLY A 74 10.37 -9.59 0.77
CA GLY A 74 11.09 -9.08 -0.37
C GLY A 74 10.38 -7.92 -1.06
N ARG A 75 10.98 -7.46 -2.15
CA ARG A 75 10.58 -6.31 -2.95
C ARG A 75 10.86 -4.97 -2.26
N ASP A 76 10.47 -3.89 -2.93
CA ASP A 76 10.78 -2.52 -2.53
C ASP A 76 9.68 -1.58 -3.04
N LYS A 77 9.53 -0.41 -2.40
CA LYS A 77 8.66 0.67 -2.84
C LYS A 77 8.83 1.06 -4.31
N ALA A 78 10.03 0.86 -4.86
CA ALA A 78 10.31 1.14 -6.27
C ALA A 78 9.43 0.35 -7.24
N ASP A 79 8.96 -0.84 -6.86
CA ASP A 79 8.05 -1.66 -7.67
C ASP A 79 6.68 -0.98 -7.89
N GLU A 80 6.29 -0.09 -6.98
CA GLU A 80 5.00 0.61 -7.01
C GLU A 80 5.09 2.03 -7.62
N THR A 81 6.28 2.44 -8.04
CA THR A 81 6.54 3.79 -8.59
C THR A 81 5.56 4.21 -9.69
N ILE A 82 5.20 3.29 -10.60
CA ILE A 82 4.29 3.61 -11.71
C ILE A 82 2.88 3.91 -11.19
N ARG A 83 2.38 3.13 -10.23
CA ARG A 83 1.07 3.33 -9.60
C ARG A 83 1.03 4.62 -8.80
N CYS A 84 2.07 4.87 -8.00
CA CYS A 84 2.20 6.10 -7.22
C CYS A 84 2.25 7.35 -8.10
N ARG A 85 2.98 7.33 -9.20
CA ARG A 85 3.02 8.42 -10.19
C ARG A 85 1.65 8.65 -10.85
N MET A 86 0.93 7.59 -11.17
CA MET A 86 -0.42 7.69 -11.74
C MET A 86 -1.37 8.39 -10.74
N LEU A 87 -1.37 7.99 -9.46
CA LEU A 87 -2.16 8.60 -8.41
C LEU A 87 -1.78 10.08 -8.19
N ALA A 88 -0.48 10.39 -8.13
CA ALA A 88 0.02 11.74 -7.99
C ALA A 88 -0.35 12.64 -9.19
N SER A 89 -0.35 12.10 -10.41
CA SER A 89 -0.76 12.83 -11.63
C SER A 89 -2.25 13.19 -11.62
N LYS A 90 -3.06 12.45 -10.85
CA LYS A 90 -4.47 12.75 -10.60
C LYS A 90 -4.68 13.72 -9.44
N GLY A 91 -3.59 14.19 -8.84
CA GLY A 91 -3.61 15.22 -7.82
C GLY A 91 -3.77 14.69 -6.39
N TYR A 92 -3.41 13.44 -6.11
CA TYR A 92 -3.38 12.87 -4.76
C TYR A 92 -1.96 12.89 -4.19
N ILE A 93 -1.83 13.18 -2.90
CA ILE A 93 -0.57 12.98 -2.18
C ILE A 93 -0.39 11.47 -1.97
N VAL A 94 0.80 10.97 -2.26
CA VAL A 94 1.10 9.53 -2.11
C VAL A 94 2.37 9.37 -1.29
N ALA A 95 2.29 8.59 -0.21
CA ALA A 95 3.43 8.08 0.53
C ALA A 95 3.65 6.61 0.15
N ASN A 96 4.70 6.33 -0.58
CA ASN A 96 5.08 4.99 -1.05
C ASN A 96 6.15 4.45 -0.12
N VAL A 97 5.79 3.48 0.73
CA VAL A 97 6.62 3.09 1.88
C VAL A 97 7.33 1.76 1.66
N ASN A 98 8.59 1.68 2.10
CA ASN A 98 9.22 0.42 2.50
C ASN A 98 8.82 0.12 3.95
N TYR A 99 9.02 -1.10 4.38
CA TYR A 99 8.77 -1.56 5.75
C TYR A 99 9.71 -2.73 6.08
N THR A 100 9.88 -3.06 7.35
CA THR A 100 10.72 -4.17 7.78
C THR A 100 10.20 -5.49 7.20
N LEU A 101 11.08 -6.18 6.48
CA LEU A 101 10.78 -7.46 5.85
C LEU A 101 11.19 -8.62 6.78
N TRP A 102 10.39 -9.68 6.73
CA TRP A 102 10.74 -10.94 7.36
C TRP A 102 11.95 -11.59 6.66
N SER A 103 12.84 -12.20 7.42
CA SER A 103 13.90 -13.10 6.94
C SER A 103 14.07 -14.29 7.91
N GLU A 104 14.75 -15.33 7.49
CA GLU A 104 15.05 -16.46 8.38
C GLU A 104 15.93 -16.02 9.56
N GLU A 105 16.82 -15.03 9.35
CA GLU A 105 17.69 -14.49 10.41
C GLU A 105 16.92 -13.64 11.43
N SER A 106 15.80 -13.05 11.03
CA SER A 106 14.96 -12.22 11.91
C SER A 106 13.71 -12.95 12.40
N ALA A 107 13.51 -14.22 12.06
CA ALA A 107 12.26 -14.94 12.33
C ALA A 107 11.83 -14.86 13.80
N ASP A 108 12.77 -15.03 14.74
CA ASP A 108 12.49 -15.04 16.18
C ASP A 108 12.15 -13.66 16.76
N THR A 109 12.38 -12.58 16.02
CA THR A 109 12.17 -11.19 16.47
C THR A 109 11.19 -10.42 15.62
N TYR A 110 10.82 -10.97 14.45
CA TYR A 110 9.88 -10.36 13.54
C TYR A 110 8.43 -10.68 13.94
N HIS A 111 7.60 -9.66 13.93
CA HIS A 111 6.15 -9.82 14.01
C HIS A 111 5.47 -8.75 13.16
N VAL A 112 4.49 -9.15 12.36
CA VAL A 112 3.79 -8.23 11.43
C VAL A 112 3.12 -7.04 12.12
N LEU A 113 2.72 -7.18 13.39
CA LEU A 113 2.15 -6.09 14.16
C LEU A 113 3.15 -4.94 14.42
N GLN A 114 4.47 -5.25 14.45
CA GLN A 114 5.50 -4.20 14.53
C GLN A 114 5.58 -3.38 13.23
N VAL A 115 5.22 -3.99 12.09
CA VAL A 115 5.13 -3.26 10.81
C VAL A 115 3.98 -2.25 10.87
N LEU A 116 2.90 -2.52 11.61
CA LEU A 116 1.81 -1.54 11.78
C LEU A 116 2.30 -0.30 12.55
N ASP A 117 3.21 -0.47 13.53
CA ASP A 117 3.84 0.66 14.24
C ASP A 117 4.73 1.48 13.28
N GLU A 118 5.39 0.83 12.33
CA GLU A 118 6.15 1.50 11.27
C GLU A 118 5.22 2.30 10.32
N LEU A 119 4.02 1.78 10.01
CA LEU A 119 3.03 2.51 9.21
C LEU A 119 2.45 3.72 9.96
N ASP A 120 2.27 3.64 11.30
CA ASP A 120 1.94 4.81 12.13
C ASP A 120 3.02 5.88 12.01
N ALA A 121 4.30 5.49 12.15
CA ALA A 121 5.43 6.41 12.02
C ALA A 121 5.51 7.03 10.60
N ALA A 122 5.22 6.25 9.56
CA ALA A 122 5.19 6.76 8.19
C ALA A 122 4.07 7.78 7.97
N LEU A 123 2.87 7.54 8.50
CA LEU A 123 1.75 8.49 8.43
C LEU A 123 2.05 9.76 9.21
N LEU A 124 2.63 9.66 10.40
CA LEU A 124 3.04 10.83 11.18
C LEU A 124 4.10 11.64 10.43
N CYS A 125 5.12 10.98 9.90
CA CYS A 125 6.19 11.63 9.15
C CYS A 125 5.68 12.35 7.89
N VAL A 126 4.77 11.75 7.11
CA VAL A 126 4.21 12.41 5.92
C VAL A 126 3.34 13.59 6.28
N LYS A 127 2.62 13.52 7.41
CA LYS A 127 1.83 14.64 7.95
C LYS A 127 2.73 15.82 8.32
N GLU A 128 3.76 15.59 9.11
CA GLU A 128 4.74 16.61 9.49
C GLU A 128 5.47 17.19 8.27
N PHE A 129 5.82 16.34 7.30
CA PHE A 129 6.45 16.76 6.07
C PHE A 129 5.54 17.65 5.20
N ALA A 130 4.25 17.35 5.15
CA ALA A 130 3.26 18.17 4.46
C ALA A 130 3.05 19.51 5.19
N ASP A 131 2.93 19.49 6.53
CA ASP A 131 2.78 20.69 7.36
C ASP A 131 3.95 21.67 7.18
N GLN A 132 5.20 21.19 7.11
CA GLN A 132 6.40 22.00 6.81
C GLN A 132 6.33 22.70 5.44
N LYS A 133 5.48 22.21 4.53
CA LYS A 133 5.24 22.79 3.20
C LYS A 133 3.97 23.63 3.14
N GLY A 134 3.31 23.84 4.27
CA GLY A 134 2.03 24.56 4.33
C GLY A 134 0.88 23.79 3.66
N ILE A 135 0.92 22.45 3.68
CA ILE A 135 -0.11 21.57 3.13
C ILE A 135 -0.82 20.87 4.28
N ASN A 136 -2.10 21.15 4.45
CA ASN A 136 -2.92 20.48 5.45
C ASN A 136 -3.31 19.07 4.97
N VAL A 137 -3.05 18.05 5.81
CA VAL A 137 -3.44 16.65 5.61
C VAL A 137 -4.02 16.10 6.92
N ASP A 138 -5.23 15.59 6.87
CA ASP A 138 -5.98 15.08 8.02
C ASP A 138 -6.56 13.69 7.79
N LYS A 139 -6.62 13.25 6.52
CA LYS A 139 -7.17 11.98 6.08
C LYS A 139 -6.13 11.13 5.38
N ALA A 140 -6.23 9.82 5.57
CA ALA A 140 -5.43 8.85 4.84
C ALA A 140 -6.29 7.71 4.28
N ALA A 141 -5.81 7.11 3.20
CA ALA A 141 -6.28 5.83 2.70
C ALA A 141 -5.09 4.87 2.62
N THR A 142 -5.31 3.61 2.97
CA THR A 142 -4.30 2.57 2.84
C THR A 142 -4.53 1.77 1.56
N VAL A 143 -3.52 1.65 0.72
CA VAL A 143 -3.60 0.97 -0.57
C VAL A 143 -2.43 0.02 -0.71
N GLY A 144 -2.67 -1.22 -1.13
CA GLY A 144 -1.58 -2.15 -1.31
C GLY A 144 -1.86 -3.26 -2.31
N TYR A 145 -0.78 -3.99 -2.64
CA TYR A 145 -0.81 -5.16 -3.49
C TYR A 145 -0.27 -6.39 -2.75
N SER A 146 -0.95 -7.54 -2.84
CA SER A 146 -0.50 -8.80 -2.23
C SER A 146 -0.24 -8.66 -0.72
N ALA A 147 0.97 -8.93 -0.22
CA ALA A 147 1.36 -8.71 1.17
C ALA A 147 1.13 -7.26 1.65
N GLY A 148 1.35 -6.27 0.77
CA GLY A 148 1.05 -4.87 1.09
C GLY A 148 -0.44 -4.59 1.21
N ALA A 149 -1.29 -5.31 0.45
CA ALA A 149 -2.74 -5.21 0.61
C ALA A 149 -3.23 -5.85 1.92
N HIS A 150 -2.57 -6.93 2.38
CA HIS A 150 -2.78 -7.48 3.71
C HIS A 150 -2.49 -6.43 4.78
N LEU A 151 -1.28 -5.81 4.73
CA LEU A 151 -0.89 -4.76 5.67
C LEU A 151 -1.84 -3.56 5.62
N ALA A 152 -2.26 -3.15 4.42
CA ALA A 152 -3.20 -2.04 4.23
C ALA A 152 -4.55 -2.30 4.92
N MET A 153 -5.12 -3.51 4.75
CA MET A 153 -6.37 -3.90 5.40
C MET A 153 -6.19 -4.13 6.91
N LEU A 154 -5.12 -4.85 7.31
CA LEU A 154 -4.85 -5.12 8.72
C LEU A 154 -4.69 -3.81 9.50
N TYR A 155 -3.94 -2.85 8.95
CA TYR A 155 -3.77 -1.53 9.53
C TYR A 155 -5.11 -0.77 9.63
N ALA A 156 -5.82 -0.66 8.51
CA ALA A 156 -7.07 0.11 8.46
C ALA A 156 -8.14 -0.42 9.43
N TYR A 157 -8.23 -1.75 9.60
CA TYR A 157 -9.28 -2.36 10.40
C TYR A 157 -8.92 -2.50 11.89
N SER A 158 -7.62 -2.69 12.20
CA SER A 158 -7.19 -2.87 13.60
C SER A 158 -6.66 -1.59 14.25
N ARG A 159 -6.27 -0.58 13.47
CA ARG A 159 -5.63 0.65 13.96
C ARG A 159 -6.34 1.93 13.50
N GLY A 160 -7.39 1.84 12.66
CA GLY A 160 -8.03 3.01 12.06
C GLY A 160 -8.41 4.11 13.06
N ASP A 161 -8.93 3.72 14.22
CA ASP A 161 -9.37 4.64 15.27
C ASP A 161 -8.21 5.34 16.03
N THR A 162 -7.00 4.78 15.98
CA THR A 162 -5.82 5.29 16.70
C THR A 162 -4.74 5.83 15.78
N ALA A 163 -4.96 5.76 14.46
CA ALA A 163 -4.02 6.21 13.46
C ALA A 163 -3.74 7.73 13.56
N PRO A 164 -2.54 8.21 13.17
CA PRO A 164 -2.18 9.64 13.16
C PRO A 164 -3.06 10.53 12.27
N MET A 165 -3.78 9.92 11.33
CA MET A 165 -4.76 10.55 10.45
C MET A 165 -6.00 9.65 10.35
N GLU A 166 -7.19 10.24 10.11
CA GLU A 166 -8.41 9.49 9.87
C GLU A 166 -8.26 8.55 8.67
N ILE A 167 -8.41 7.24 8.86
CA ILE A 167 -8.38 6.26 7.78
C ILE A 167 -9.75 6.18 7.13
N VAL A 168 -9.92 6.82 5.98
CA VAL A 168 -11.23 7.00 5.34
C VAL A 168 -11.63 5.87 4.39
N PHE A 169 -10.68 5.08 3.89
CA PHE A 169 -10.94 3.84 3.16
C PHE A 169 -9.67 2.97 3.05
N ALA A 170 -9.86 1.68 2.75
CA ALA A 170 -8.80 0.77 2.35
C ALA A 170 -8.97 0.32 0.89
N ALA A 171 -7.86 0.04 0.18
CA ALA A 171 -7.91 -0.58 -1.14
C ALA A 171 -6.94 -1.76 -1.26
N SER A 172 -7.48 -2.93 -1.61
CA SER A 172 -6.78 -4.20 -1.65
C SER A 172 -6.70 -4.75 -3.06
N MET A 173 -5.48 -5.02 -3.54
CA MET A 173 -5.22 -5.74 -4.77
C MET A 173 -4.62 -7.11 -4.46
N ALA A 174 -5.41 -8.18 -4.59
CA ALA A 174 -5.02 -9.59 -4.32
C ALA A 174 -4.41 -9.80 -2.92
N GLY A 175 -4.98 -9.14 -1.89
CA GLY A 175 -4.48 -9.21 -0.52
C GLY A 175 -4.93 -10.46 0.23
N PRO A 176 -4.05 -11.09 1.02
CA PRO A 176 -4.45 -11.98 2.11
C PRO A 176 -5.36 -11.24 3.09
N ALA A 177 -6.41 -11.92 3.56
CA ALA A 177 -7.35 -11.32 4.48
C ALA A 177 -7.76 -12.27 5.61
N ASP A 178 -7.77 -13.56 5.33
CA ASP A 178 -8.16 -14.63 6.24
C ASP A 178 -7.01 -15.63 6.32
N ILE A 179 -6.24 -15.60 7.39
CA ILE A 179 -5.11 -16.50 7.62
C ILE A 179 -5.62 -17.72 8.40
N SER A 180 -6.40 -18.55 7.72
CA SER A 180 -7.01 -19.74 8.31
C SER A 180 -6.81 -20.97 7.42
N PRO A 181 -6.90 -22.19 7.99
CA PRO A 181 -6.89 -23.42 7.21
C PRO A 181 -8.02 -23.52 6.19
N ALA A 182 -9.15 -22.87 6.44
CA ALA A 182 -10.29 -22.81 5.51
C ALA A 182 -9.96 -22.02 4.24
N ALA A 183 -9.18 -20.93 4.37
CA ALA A 183 -8.77 -20.09 3.23
C ALA A 183 -7.53 -20.61 2.51
N TRP A 184 -6.58 -21.25 3.22
CA TRP A 184 -5.25 -21.59 2.68
C TRP A 184 -4.91 -23.08 2.68
N GLY A 185 -5.63 -23.92 3.43
CA GLY A 185 -5.21 -25.28 3.80
C GLY A 185 -4.14 -25.26 4.92
N GLU A 186 -4.04 -26.36 5.69
CA GLU A 186 -3.19 -26.43 6.90
C GLU A 186 -1.73 -26.04 6.62
N ASP A 187 -1.06 -26.67 5.63
CA ASP A 187 0.37 -26.45 5.34
C ASP A 187 0.70 -25.00 4.97
N MET A 188 -0.18 -24.35 4.21
CA MET A 188 0.07 -22.99 3.80
C MET A 188 -0.23 -22.00 4.93
N THR A 189 -1.25 -22.29 5.75
CA THR A 189 -1.55 -21.49 6.96
C THR A 189 -0.34 -21.47 7.90
N ILE A 190 0.27 -22.63 8.18
CA ILE A 190 1.49 -22.73 9.01
C ILE A 190 2.61 -21.85 8.46
N ARG A 191 2.88 -21.97 7.14
CA ARG A 191 3.96 -21.17 6.50
C ARG A 191 3.71 -19.67 6.52
N VAL A 192 2.46 -19.27 6.28
CA VAL A 192 2.09 -17.84 6.30
C VAL A 192 2.14 -17.30 7.72
N ALA A 193 1.59 -18.04 8.69
CA ALA A 193 1.63 -17.65 10.09
C ALA A 193 3.08 -17.47 10.60
N ARG A 194 3.96 -18.46 10.36
CA ARG A 194 5.37 -18.33 10.71
C ARG A 194 6.02 -17.08 10.13
N ARG A 195 5.74 -16.77 8.86
CA ARG A 195 6.29 -15.56 8.21
C ARG A 195 5.73 -14.27 8.80
N LEU A 196 4.52 -14.28 9.30
CA LEU A 196 3.87 -13.09 9.88
C LEU A 196 4.20 -12.87 11.35
N THR A 197 4.50 -13.94 12.07
CA THR A 197 4.63 -13.90 13.54
C THR A 197 5.95 -14.43 14.10
N GLY A 198 6.72 -15.15 13.28
CA GLY A 198 7.88 -15.92 13.75
C GLY A 198 7.52 -17.24 14.47
N GLU A 199 6.25 -17.46 14.79
CA GLU A 199 5.80 -18.60 15.58
C GLU A 199 5.76 -19.90 14.75
N GLU A 200 6.24 -20.99 15.33
CA GLU A 200 6.16 -22.33 14.76
C GLU A 200 4.83 -22.98 15.14
N LEU A 201 3.96 -23.17 14.17
CA LEU A 201 2.68 -23.86 14.35
C LEU A 201 2.78 -25.33 13.90
N SER A 202 2.03 -26.19 14.57
CA SER A 202 1.83 -27.58 14.15
C SER A 202 0.41 -27.82 13.62
N PRO A 203 0.19 -28.86 12.82
CA PRO A 203 -1.15 -29.26 12.42
C PRO A 203 -2.09 -29.56 13.59
N GLU A 204 -1.54 -30.05 14.71
CA GLU A 204 -2.31 -30.30 15.95
C GLU A 204 -2.83 -29.00 16.55
N MET A 205 -2.01 -27.96 16.62
CA MET A 205 -2.42 -26.65 17.14
C MET A 205 -3.53 -26.03 16.29
N LEU A 206 -3.49 -26.21 14.96
CA LEU A 206 -4.57 -25.76 14.08
C LEU A 206 -5.87 -26.54 14.33
N ARG A 207 -5.78 -27.85 14.51
CA ARG A 207 -6.97 -28.71 14.72
C ARG A 207 -7.57 -28.60 16.12
N SER A 208 -6.76 -28.28 17.13
CA SER A 208 -7.22 -28.10 18.52
C SER A 208 -7.78 -26.69 18.78
N GLY A 209 -7.56 -25.74 17.88
CA GLY A 209 -7.90 -24.33 18.08
C GLY A 209 -6.89 -23.54 18.92
N GLU A 210 -5.76 -24.15 19.31
CA GLU A 210 -4.70 -23.48 20.08
C GLU A 210 -4.11 -22.28 19.31
N ALA A 211 -4.07 -22.35 17.97
CA ALA A 211 -3.56 -21.29 17.11
C ALA A 211 -4.59 -20.20 16.78
N ASP A 212 -5.88 -20.36 17.12
CA ASP A 212 -6.95 -19.48 16.62
C ASP A 212 -6.75 -18.01 16.99
N ALA A 213 -6.35 -17.72 18.22
CA ALA A 213 -6.10 -16.35 18.67
C ALA A 213 -4.94 -15.69 17.91
N LEU A 214 -3.85 -16.45 17.65
CA LEU A 214 -2.73 -15.97 16.87
C LEU A 214 -3.13 -15.70 15.42
N LEU A 215 -3.83 -16.63 14.77
CA LEU A 215 -4.30 -16.46 13.39
C LEU A 215 -5.29 -15.31 13.26
N ALA A 216 -6.18 -15.13 14.24
CA ALA A 216 -7.10 -13.99 14.29
C ALA A 216 -6.35 -12.65 14.38
N SER A 217 -5.28 -12.58 15.19
CA SER A 217 -4.51 -11.35 15.37
C SER A 217 -3.80 -10.84 14.12
N ILE A 218 -3.60 -11.71 13.13
CA ILE A 218 -2.93 -11.41 11.86
C ILE A 218 -3.88 -11.48 10.66
N SER A 219 -5.17 -11.71 10.88
CA SER A 219 -6.19 -11.81 9.83
C SER A 219 -7.05 -10.55 9.78
N PRO A 220 -6.97 -9.72 8.72
CA PRO A 220 -7.82 -8.54 8.57
C PRO A 220 -9.31 -8.80 8.81
N VAL A 221 -9.84 -9.94 8.35
CA VAL A 221 -11.28 -10.30 8.55
C VAL A 221 -11.72 -10.39 10.00
N SER A 222 -10.78 -10.58 10.94
CA SER A 222 -11.07 -10.69 12.37
C SER A 222 -11.37 -9.34 13.04
N PHE A 223 -11.01 -8.24 12.39
CA PHE A 223 -11.18 -6.87 12.89
C PHE A 223 -12.35 -6.14 12.22
N ILE A 224 -13.10 -6.81 11.34
CA ILE A 224 -14.22 -6.19 10.63
C ILE A 224 -15.44 -6.08 11.54
N ASP A 225 -15.88 -4.85 11.79
CA ASP A 225 -17.09 -4.47 12.51
C ASP A 225 -17.85 -3.34 11.77
N GLU A 226 -18.87 -2.77 12.39
CA GLU A 226 -19.66 -1.68 11.81
C GLU A 226 -18.91 -0.36 11.61
N ASN A 227 -17.75 -0.17 12.27
CA ASN A 227 -16.89 1.03 12.16
C ASN A 227 -15.80 0.85 11.12
N THR A 228 -15.62 -0.35 10.57
CA THR A 228 -14.60 -0.64 9.56
C THR A 228 -14.73 0.30 8.36
N PRO A 229 -13.64 0.97 7.93
CA PRO A 229 -13.71 1.90 6.81
C PRO A 229 -14.10 1.20 5.50
N PRO A 230 -14.80 1.92 4.59
CA PRO A 230 -15.15 1.39 3.28
C PRO A 230 -13.97 0.78 2.54
N THR A 231 -14.19 -0.32 1.83
CA THR A 231 -13.11 -1.06 1.19
C THR A 231 -13.36 -1.28 -0.29
N LEU A 232 -12.39 -0.89 -1.12
CA LEU A 232 -12.33 -1.25 -2.53
C LEU A 232 -11.38 -2.44 -2.71
N MET A 233 -11.86 -3.54 -3.32
CA MET A 233 -11.00 -4.69 -3.52
C MET A 233 -11.03 -5.24 -4.95
N MET A 234 -9.89 -5.80 -5.38
CA MET A 234 -9.74 -6.53 -6.64
C MET A 234 -9.02 -7.85 -6.39
N HIS A 235 -9.57 -8.96 -6.91
CA HIS A 235 -8.97 -10.29 -6.72
C HIS A 235 -9.12 -11.17 -7.96
N GLY A 236 -8.09 -12.01 -8.22
CA GLY A 236 -8.07 -12.98 -9.30
C GLY A 236 -8.83 -14.26 -8.93
N GLY A 237 -9.79 -14.69 -9.77
CA GLY A 237 -10.54 -15.91 -9.53
C GLY A 237 -9.76 -17.21 -9.77
N LYS A 238 -8.54 -17.11 -10.33
CA LYS A 238 -7.57 -18.21 -10.51
C LYS A 238 -6.26 -17.93 -9.78
N ASP A 239 -6.31 -17.10 -8.75
CA ASP A 239 -5.15 -16.81 -7.93
C ASP A 239 -4.75 -18.05 -7.11
N THR A 240 -3.52 -18.53 -7.35
CA THR A 240 -2.93 -19.69 -6.65
C THR A 240 -1.88 -19.27 -5.62
N VAL A 241 -1.59 -17.97 -5.52
CA VAL A 241 -0.67 -17.40 -4.52
C VAL A 241 -1.45 -16.95 -3.30
N VAL A 242 -2.51 -16.17 -3.50
CA VAL A 242 -3.49 -15.83 -2.47
C VAL A 242 -4.83 -16.41 -2.91
N PRO A 243 -5.29 -17.51 -2.29
CA PRO A 243 -6.51 -18.18 -2.73
C PRO A 243 -7.73 -17.23 -2.73
N PRO A 244 -8.63 -17.35 -3.73
CA PRO A 244 -9.83 -16.51 -3.82
C PRO A 244 -10.74 -16.56 -2.59
N ALA A 245 -10.64 -17.61 -1.77
CA ALA A 245 -11.33 -17.74 -0.50
C ALA A 245 -11.07 -16.54 0.43
N ASN A 246 -9.88 -15.91 0.36
CA ASN A 246 -9.60 -14.67 1.10
C ASN A 246 -10.53 -13.52 0.73
N ALA A 247 -10.83 -13.35 -0.55
CA ALA A 247 -11.79 -12.35 -1.00
C ALA A 247 -13.24 -12.74 -0.66
N ASP A 248 -13.56 -14.03 -0.69
CA ASP A 248 -14.89 -14.51 -0.34
C ASP A 248 -15.14 -14.32 1.18
N SER A 249 -14.14 -14.56 2.07
CA SER A 249 -14.21 -14.25 3.51
C SER A 249 -14.43 -12.75 3.78
N LEU A 250 -13.76 -11.86 3.03
CA LEU A 250 -13.98 -10.41 3.13
C LEU A 250 -15.42 -10.05 2.77
N VAL A 251 -15.95 -10.56 1.65
CA VAL A 251 -17.33 -10.31 1.21
C VAL A 251 -18.34 -10.74 2.27
N GLU A 252 -18.14 -11.92 2.86
CA GLU A 252 -19.00 -12.42 3.93
C GLU A 252 -18.99 -11.48 5.13
N LYS A 253 -17.81 -11.09 5.62
CA LYS A 253 -17.65 -10.21 6.79
C LYS A 253 -18.20 -8.81 6.54
N PHE A 254 -17.93 -8.19 5.39
CA PHE A 254 -18.48 -6.89 5.04
C PHE A 254 -20.01 -6.92 4.95
N THR A 255 -20.57 -7.99 4.36
CA THR A 255 -22.03 -8.14 4.25
C THR A 255 -22.66 -8.32 5.62
N THR A 256 -22.08 -9.15 6.49
CA THR A 256 -22.58 -9.42 7.84
C THR A 256 -22.56 -8.19 8.74
N ASN A 257 -21.52 -7.35 8.62
CA ASN A 257 -21.35 -6.16 9.45
C ASN A 257 -21.84 -4.87 8.77
N ALA A 258 -22.52 -4.97 7.61
CA ALA A 258 -23.02 -3.84 6.84
C ALA A 258 -21.93 -2.80 6.44
N VAL A 259 -20.68 -3.22 6.29
CA VAL A 259 -19.57 -2.39 5.87
C VAL A 259 -19.67 -2.11 4.37
N PRO A 260 -19.57 -0.84 3.92
CA PRO A 260 -19.58 -0.52 2.50
C PRO A 260 -18.32 -1.10 1.79
N TYR A 261 -18.52 -1.80 0.69
CA TYR A 261 -17.42 -2.29 -0.13
C TYR A 261 -17.76 -2.34 -1.61
N ASP A 262 -16.70 -2.31 -2.44
CA ASP A 262 -16.78 -2.60 -3.87
C ASP A 262 -15.78 -3.69 -4.24
N TYR A 263 -16.22 -4.65 -5.05
CA TYR A 263 -15.42 -5.80 -5.47
C TYR A 263 -15.30 -5.93 -6.98
N VAL A 264 -14.09 -5.79 -7.50
CA VAL A 264 -13.75 -6.05 -8.90
C VAL A 264 -13.20 -7.48 -9.04
N ARG A 265 -14.09 -8.46 -9.17
CA ARG A 265 -13.70 -9.86 -9.36
C ARG A 265 -13.19 -10.10 -10.79
N LEU A 266 -11.94 -10.55 -10.92
CA LEU A 266 -11.30 -10.91 -12.18
C LEU A 266 -11.35 -12.44 -12.39
N LYS A 267 -12.50 -12.97 -12.79
CA LYS A 267 -12.80 -14.42 -12.82
C LYS A 267 -11.70 -15.31 -13.41
N ASN A 268 -10.98 -14.85 -14.42
CA ASN A 268 -9.98 -15.62 -15.14
C ASN A 268 -8.53 -15.17 -14.90
N SER A 269 -8.31 -14.23 -13.99
CA SER A 269 -6.98 -13.71 -13.65
C SER A 269 -6.34 -14.50 -12.53
N ASP A 270 -5.02 -14.63 -12.61
CA ASP A 270 -4.15 -15.12 -11.55
C ASP A 270 -3.78 -13.99 -10.58
N HIS A 271 -2.76 -14.22 -9.73
CA HIS A 271 -2.26 -13.25 -8.75
C HIS A 271 -1.78 -11.93 -9.36
N SER A 272 -1.28 -11.93 -10.61
CA SER A 272 -0.79 -10.71 -11.27
C SER A 272 -1.89 -9.71 -11.59
N LEU A 273 -3.16 -10.14 -11.70
CA LEU A 273 -4.35 -9.37 -12.05
C LEU A 273 -4.33 -8.77 -13.48
N LEU A 274 -3.34 -9.13 -14.31
CA LEU A 274 -3.10 -8.50 -15.62
C LEU A 274 -3.91 -9.07 -16.77
N GLN A 275 -4.56 -10.24 -16.60
CA GLN A 275 -5.28 -10.94 -17.67
C GLN A 275 -6.56 -10.24 -18.13
N ASN A 276 -7.03 -9.22 -17.40
CA ASN A 276 -8.20 -8.44 -17.78
C ASN A 276 -7.94 -6.93 -17.65
N PRO A 277 -7.32 -6.28 -18.64
CA PRO A 277 -6.93 -4.87 -18.57
C PRO A 277 -8.14 -3.92 -18.42
N ILE A 278 -9.32 -4.30 -18.94
CA ILE A 278 -10.55 -3.48 -18.81
C ILE A 278 -11.01 -3.43 -17.34
N LYS A 279 -11.08 -4.58 -16.67
CA LYS A 279 -11.44 -4.62 -15.24
C LYS A 279 -10.36 -4.03 -14.36
N HIS A 280 -9.10 -4.21 -14.74
CA HIS A 280 -7.98 -3.56 -14.05
C HIS A 280 -8.11 -2.03 -14.14
N ALA A 281 -8.39 -1.47 -15.32
CA ALA A 281 -8.66 -0.05 -15.49
C ALA A 281 -9.92 0.40 -14.72
N LYS A 282 -10.98 -0.44 -14.67
CA LYS A 282 -12.16 -0.18 -13.86
C LYS A 282 -11.82 0.00 -12.38
N PHE A 283 -10.99 -0.87 -11.81
CA PHE A 283 -10.55 -0.75 -10.41
C PHE A 283 -9.89 0.61 -10.14
N TYR A 284 -8.99 1.07 -11.00
CA TYR A 284 -8.37 2.38 -10.82
C TYR A 284 -9.35 3.54 -11.01
N GLY A 285 -10.33 3.41 -11.91
CA GLY A 285 -11.44 4.37 -12.02
C GLY A 285 -12.19 4.50 -10.70
N MET A 286 -12.59 3.36 -10.11
CA MET A 286 -13.25 3.32 -8.80
C MET A 286 -12.34 3.83 -7.67
N LEU A 287 -11.04 3.56 -7.72
CA LEU A 287 -10.09 4.09 -6.73
C LEU A 287 -10.05 5.64 -6.77
N PHE A 288 -10.13 6.24 -7.96
CA PHE A 288 -10.23 7.70 -8.08
C PHE A 288 -11.57 8.22 -7.53
N GLU A 289 -12.68 7.52 -7.81
CA GLU A 289 -14.01 7.86 -7.24
C GLU A 289 -14.00 7.77 -5.69
N TYR A 290 -13.33 6.77 -5.12
CA TYR A 290 -13.12 6.65 -3.67
C TYR A 290 -12.31 7.84 -3.12
N CYS A 291 -11.20 8.17 -3.77
CA CYS A 291 -10.41 9.33 -3.38
C CYS A 291 -11.22 10.63 -3.45
N GLU A 292 -11.99 10.86 -4.51
CA GLU A 292 -12.86 12.05 -4.63
C GLU A 292 -13.91 12.08 -3.52
N LYS A 293 -14.59 10.97 -3.28
CA LYS A 293 -15.66 10.86 -2.29
C LYS A 293 -15.16 11.05 -0.85
N TYR A 294 -14.07 10.39 -0.49
CA TYR A 294 -13.65 10.31 0.91
C TYR A 294 -12.60 11.35 1.31
N PHE A 295 -11.82 11.87 0.38
CA PHE A 295 -10.94 13.02 0.65
C PHE A 295 -11.65 14.36 0.47
N GLY A 296 -12.85 14.38 -0.12
CA GLY A 296 -13.64 15.61 -0.26
C GLY A 296 -13.12 16.54 -1.35
N LYS A 297 -12.79 15.99 -2.52
CA LYS A 297 -12.38 16.78 -3.69
C LYS A 297 -13.56 17.32 -4.44
#